data_7aa702b3edebae97755354e6a23c0707
#
_entry.id   7aa702b3edebae97755354e6a23c0707
#
_cell.length_a   1.000
_cell.length_b   1.000
_cell.length_c   1.000
_cell.angle_alpha   90.00
_cell.angle_beta   90.00
_cell.angle_gamma   90.00
#
_symmetry.space_group_name_H-M   'P 1'
#
loop_
_entity.id
_entity.type
_entity.pdbx_description
1 polymer ?
#
loop_
_entity_poly.entity_id
_entity_poly.type
_entity_poly.pdbx_seq_one_letter_code
_entity_poly.pdbx_strand_id
1 'polypeptide(L)'
;MLDLTPLVQRLKGSPLENWADDLQQQLDAKMAVGHGDLGRWQAALDALPAMLPSQIDLLNSFTLDNDCDDATRQQVRDALFGLSPWRKGPFNLFGVHVDTEWRSDWKWARVAPHLDLRGRRVLDVGCGNGYYQWRMLGAGAESVIGIDPNWLFFCQFQAMQRYLPDLPAWHLPLALEELPEKLEGFDTVFSMGVLYHRRSPIDHLLALKDCLVKGGELVLARADLAFGLGSHGVLSCALRAGAPCCSAQNRYCTCEVKEFLCSAA
;
A
#
# COMPACT_ATOMS: atom_id res chain seq x y z
N MET A 1 14.59 -9.61 11.65
CA MET A 1 15.32 -8.84 10.60
C MET A 1 14.52 -8.94 9.32
N LEU A 2 14.25 -7.83 8.64
CA LEU A 2 13.51 -7.85 7.37
C LEU A 2 14.42 -8.48 6.30
N ASP A 3 13.99 -9.60 5.73
CA ASP A 3 14.70 -10.19 4.58
C ASP A 3 14.27 -9.47 3.30
N LEU A 4 15.16 -8.64 2.78
CA LEU A 4 14.94 -7.90 1.53
C LEU A 4 15.48 -8.64 0.31
N THR A 5 16.11 -9.79 0.50
CA THR A 5 16.70 -10.55 -0.61
C THR A 5 15.73 -10.78 -1.77
N PRO A 6 14.45 -11.18 -1.52
CA PRO A 6 13.49 -11.37 -2.60
C PRO A 6 13.15 -10.06 -3.33
N LEU A 7 13.04 -8.96 -2.58
CA LEU A 7 12.79 -7.63 -3.17
C LEU A 7 13.98 -7.18 -4.03
N VAL A 8 15.18 -7.17 -3.45
CA VAL A 8 16.41 -6.76 -4.16
C VAL A 8 16.61 -7.59 -5.44
N GLN A 9 16.40 -8.91 -5.37
CA GLN A 9 16.48 -9.78 -6.56
C GLN A 9 15.46 -9.38 -7.62
N ARG A 10 14.23 -9.02 -7.21
CA ARG A 10 13.17 -8.62 -8.14
C ARG A 10 13.44 -7.26 -8.79
N LEU A 11 14.11 -6.35 -8.08
CA LEU A 11 14.45 -5.03 -8.60
C LEU A 11 15.62 -5.07 -9.60
N LYS A 12 16.48 -6.09 -9.57
CA LYS A 12 17.56 -6.27 -10.52
C LYS A 12 17.05 -6.41 -11.95
N GLY A 13 17.69 -5.73 -12.89
CA GLY A 13 17.26 -5.67 -14.28
C GLY A 13 15.99 -4.86 -14.54
N SER A 14 15.41 -4.23 -13.51
CA SER A 14 14.29 -3.32 -13.62
C SER A 14 14.76 -1.86 -13.58
N PRO A 15 13.89 -0.90 -13.93
CA PRO A 15 14.21 0.54 -13.74
C PRO A 15 14.54 0.92 -12.29
N LEU A 16 14.22 0.07 -11.31
CA LEU A 16 14.44 0.28 -9.88
C LEU A 16 15.78 -0.31 -9.38
N GLU A 17 16.63 -0.83 -10.25
CA GLU A 17 17.88 -1.50 -9.85
C GLU A 17 18.80 -0.58 -9.03
N ASN A 18 18.97 0.67 -9.45
CA ASN A 18 19.80 1.62 -8.72
C ASN A 18 19.30 1.89 -7.29
N TRP A 19 17.98 1.85 -7.09
CA TRP A 19 17.41 1.99 -5.75
C TRP A 19 17.66 0.74 -4.90
N ALA A 20 17.68 -0.44 -5.50
CA ALA A 20 17.92 -1.70 -4.79
C ALA A 20 19.29 -1.73 -4.11
N ASP A 21 20.32 -1.11 -4.72
CA ASP A 21 21.68 -1.10 -4.19
C ASP A 21 21.77 -0.30 -2.87
N ASP A 22 21.03 0.79 -2.75
CA ASP A 22 21.03 1.65 -1.56
C ASP A 22 19.98 1.24 -0.52
N LEU A 23 18.95 0.49 -0.94
CA LEU A 23 17.77 0.18 -0.13
C LEU A 23 18.11 -0.59 1.14
N GLN A 24 19.01 -1.58 1.05
CA GLN A 24 19.41 -2.38 2.22
C GLN A 24 20.06 -1.49 3.29
N GLN A 25 21.01 -0.65 2.90
CA GLN A 25 21.67 0.27 3.83
C GLN A 25 20.70 1.27 4.46
N GLN A 26 19.78 1.80 3.67
CA GLN A 26 18.74 2.72 4.12
C GLN A 26 17.83 2.08 5.18
N LEU A 27 17.40 0.84 4.94
CA LEU A 27 16.54 0.11 5.88
C LEU A 27 17.29 -0.37 7.11
N ASP A 28 18.55 -0.78 6.99
CA ASP A 28 19.38 -1.14 8.15
C ASP A 28 19.56 0.07 9.08
N ALA A 29 19.76 1.27 8.53
CA ALA A 29 19.81 2.50 9.30
C ALA A 29 18.47 2.80 10.02
N LYS A 30 17.35 2.60 9.34
CA LYS A 30 16.00 2.73 9.94
C LYS A 30 15.76 1.72 11.05
N MET A 31 16.12 0.47 10.84
CA MET A 31 15.98 -0.60 11.84
C MET A 31 16.85 -0.35 13.07
N ALA A 32 18.04 0.23 12.90
CA ALA A 32 18.92 0.57 14.02
C ALA A 32 18.32 1.67 14.92
N VAL A 33 17.57 2.61 14.36
CA VAL A 33 16.83 3.62 15.15
C VAL A 33 15.61 2.98 15.82
N GLY A 34 14.83 2.21 15.08
CA GLY A 34 13.70 1.45 15.55
C GLY A 34 12.58 2.30 16.19
N HIS A 35 11.81 1.67 17.07
CA HIS A 35 10.74 2.29 17.86
C HIS A 35 10.66 1.66 19.24
N GLY A 36 10.30 2.42 20.28
CA GLY A 36 10.26 1.92 21.65
C GLY A 36 9.31 0.72 21.87
N ASP A 37 8.23 0.63 21.09
CA ASP A 37 7.26 -0.47 21.17
C ASP A 37 7.61 -1.68 20.29
N LEU A 38 8.71 -1.66 19.52
CA LEU A 38 9.05 -2.76 18.61
C LEU A 38 9.13 -4.11 19.32
N GLY A 39 9.69 -4.16 20.53
CA GLY A 39 9.76 -5.40 21.30
C GLY A 39 8.38 -6.00 21.62
N ARG A 40 7.41 -5.15 21.96
CA ARG A 40 6.03 -5.56 22.22
C ARG A 40 5.34 -6.08 20.95
N TRP A 41 5.51 -5.38 19.82
CA TRP A 41 4.93 -5.81 18.54
C TRP A 41 5.60 -7.07 18.00
N GLN A 42 6.91 -7.20 18.18
CA GLN A 42 7.63 -8.43 17.81
C GLN A 42 7.12 -9.63 18.62
N ALA A 43 6.91 -9.48 19.92
CA ALA A 43 6.33 -10.53 20.75
C ALA A 43 4.93 -10.96 20.25
N ALA A 44 4.10 -10.01 19.79
CA ALA A 44 2.81 -10.31 19.19
C ALA A 44 2.95 -11.05 17.85
N LEU A 45 3.93 -10.67 17.02
CA LEU A 45 4.23 -11.40 15.77
C LEU A 45 4.72 -12.83 16.05
N ASP A 46 5.59 -13.01 17.04
CA ASP A 46 6.14 -14.32 17.40
C ASP A 46 5.08 -15.25 18.01
N ALA A 47 4.02 -14.66 18.63
CA ALA A 47 2.88 -15.40 19.14
C ALA A 47 1.93 -15.92 18.06
N LEU A 48 2.02 -15.45 16.82
CA LEU A 48 1.21 -15.96 15.72
C LEU A 48 1.58 -17.41 15.40
N PRO A 49 0.60 -18.34 15.29
CA PRO A 49 0.88 -19.75 15.02
C PRO A 49 1.50 -19.97 13.65
N ALA A 50 2.36 -20.98 13.54
CA ALA A 50 2.94 -21.41 12.28
C ALA A 50 1.92 -22.27 11.52
N MET A 51 1.26 -21.68 10.53
CA MET A 51 0.29 -22.35 9.67
C MET A 51 0.27 -21.68 8.29
N LEU A 52 -0.28 -22.36 7.30
CA LEU A 52 -0.50 -21.81 5.98
C LEU A 52 -1.99 -21.79 5.67
N PRO A 53 -2.50 -20.76 4.98
CA PRO A 53 -3.88 -20.74 4.55
C PRO A 53 -4.13 -21.83 3.49
N SER A 54 -5.27 -22.51 3.60
CA SER A 54 -5.76 -23.42 2.57
C SER A 54 -6.58 -22.71 1.50
N GLN A 55 -7.12 -21.52 1.85
CA GLN A 55 -7.86 -20.66 0.95
C GLN A 55 -7.40 -19.21 1.12
N ILE A 56 -7.23 -18.54 -0.02
CA ILE A 56 -6.78 -17.14 -0.07
C ILE A 56 -7.73 -16.39 -1.01
N ASP A 57 -8.42 -15.36 -0.51
CA ASP A 57 -9.13 -14.39 -1.33
C ASP A 57 -8.55 -12.99 -1.08
N LEU A 58 -7.91 -12.43 -2.09
CA LEU A 58 -7.40 -11.06 -2.10
C LEU A 58 -8.15 -10.20 -3.11
N LEU A 59 -9.00 -10.80 -3.96
CA LEU A 59 -9.74 -10.08 -5.00
C LEU A 59 -11.02 -9.46 -4.44
N ASN A 60 -11.83 -10.20 -3.71
CA ASN A 60 -13.12 -9.73 -3.21
C ASN A 60 -13.01 -9.18 -1.78
N SER A 61 -12.10 -9.74 -0.99
CA SER A 61 -11.84 -9.35 0.40
C SER A 61 -10.35 -9.55 0.72
N PHE A 62 -9.94 -9.28 1.95
CA PHE A 62 -8.73 -9.89 2.49
C PHE A 62 -9.17 -11.04 3.40
N THR A 63 -9.08 -12.25 2.88
CA THR A 63 -9.46 -13.45 3.63
C THR A 63 -8.40 -14.53 3.45
N LEU A 64 -7.87 -14.99 4.57
CA LEU A 64 -7.02 -16.17 4.67
C LEU A 64 -7.74 -17.16 5.55
N ASP A 65 -8.03 -18.35 5.02
CA ASP A 65 -8.79 -19.35 5.76
C ASP A 65 -8.05 -20.68 5.85
N ASN A 66 -8.31 -21.40 6.93
CA ASN A 66 -7.82 -22.74 7.20
C ASN A 66 -8.77 -23.40 8.23
N ASP A 67 -8.89 -24.69 8.16
CA ASP A 67 -9.59 -25.48 9.18
C ASP A 67 -8.66 -25.60 10.42
N CYS A 68 -8.79 -24.67 11.36
CA CYS A 68 -8.07 -24.67 12.62
C CYS A 68 -9.03 -24.76 13.80
N ASP A 69 -8.52 -25.30 14.93
CA ASP A 69 -9.29 -25.42 16.16
C ASP A 69 -9.51 -24.05 16.85
N ASP A 70 -10.41 -24.04 17.83
CA ASP A 70 -10.77 -22.82 18.55
C ASP A 70 -9.58 -22.27 19.38
N ALA A 71 -8.68 -23.12 19.86
CA ALA A 71 -7.51 -22.70 20.61
C ALA A 71 -6.52 -21.93 19.71
N THR A 72 -6.27 -22.46 18.50
CA THR A 72 -5.44 -21.79 17.49
C THR A 72 -6.08 -20.47 17.03
N ARG A 73 -7.40 -20.46 16.84
CA ARG A 73 -8.14 -19.23 16.48
C ARG A 73 -8.07 -18.18 17.58
N GLN A 74 -8.13 -18.59 18.85
CA GLN A 74 -7.95 -17.67 19.98
C GLN A 74 -6.52 -17.12 20.02
N GLN A 75 -5.51 -17.95 19.78
CA GLN A 75 -4.11 -17.51 19.70
C GLN A 75 -3.89 -16.46 18.60
N VAL A 76 -4.47 -16.68 17.41
CA VAL A 76 -4.44 -15.68 16.32
C VAL A 76 -5.08 -14.36 16.78
N ARG A 77 -6.25 -14.43 17.43
CA ARG A 77 -6.97 -13.24 17.92
C ARG A 77 -6.14 -12.46 18.92
N ASP A 78 -5.54 -13.12 19.90
CA ASP A 78 -4.76 -12.47 20.95
C ASP A 78 -3.49 -11.82 20.37
N ALA A 79 -2.81 -12.49 19.44
CA ALA A 79 -1.65 -11.97 18.76
C ALA A 79 -2.00 -10.72 17.92
N LEU A 80 -3.10 -10.77 17.12
CA LEU A 80 -3.56 -9.63 16.33
C LEU A 80 -4.02 -8.46 17.23
N PHE A 81 -4.61 -8.75 18.38
CA PHE A 81 -4.96 -7.73 19.37
C PHE A 81 -3.72 -7.02 19.92
N GLY A 82 -2.61 -7.73 20.11
CA GLY A 82 -1.32 -7.16 20.51
C GLY A 82 -0.75 -6.14 19.52
N LEU A 83 -1.23 -6.15 18.25
CA LEU A 83 -0.88 -5.20 17.21
C LEU A 83 -1.92 -4.08 17.02
N SER A 84 -2.84 -3.91 17.96
CA SER A 84 -3.84 -2.82 17.88
C SER A 84 -3.20 -1.44 18.13
N PRO A 85 -3.78 -0.34 17.58
CA PRO A 85 -5.04 -0.25 16.83
C PRO A 85 -4.88 -0.54 15.33
N TRP A 86 -5.88 -1.19 14.74
CA TRP A 86 -5.96 -1.45 13.30
C TRP A 86 -6.74 -0.32 12.60
N ARG A 87 -6.11 0.32 11.62
CA ARG A 87 -6.68 1.49 10.94
C ARG A 87 -7.38 1.13 9.63
N LYS A 88 -6.70 0.42 8.74
CA LYS A 88 -7.22 0.01 7.42
C LYS A 88 -7.63 -1.46 7.44
N GLY A 89 -8.72 -1.81 6.74
CA GLY A 89 -9.24 -3.17 6.65
C GLY A 89 -10.65 -3.21 6.07
N PRO A 90 -11.44 -4.24 6.42
CA PRO A 90 -11.21 -5.29 7.41
C PRO A 90 -10.31 -6.44 6.91
N PHE A 91 -9.78 -7.23 7.85
CA PHE A 91 -9.08 -8.47 7.55
C PHE A 91 -9.81 -9.66 8.16
N ASN A 92 -9.78 -10.81 7.46
CA ASN A 92 -10.28 -12.08 7.99
C ASN A 92 -9.12 -13.08 7.95
N LEU A 93 -8.70 -13.57 9.12
CA LEU A 93 -7.63 -14.54 9.26
C LEU A 93 -8.12 -15.73 10.05
N PHE A 94 -8.21 -16.90 9.42
CA PHE A 94 -8.51 -18.17 10.07
C PHE A 94 -9.77 -18.10 10.97
N GLY A 95 -10.82 -17.45 10.46
CA GLY A 95 -12.06 -17.20 11.18
C GLY A 95 -12.02 -16.06 12.21
N VAL A 96 -10.90 -15.35 12.35
CA VAL A 96 -10.81 -14.13 13.14
C VAL A 96 -11.08 -12.90 12.27
N HIS A 97 -12.16 -12.18 12.56
CA HIS A 97 -12.47 -10.92 11.93
C HIS A 97 -11.76 -9.77 12.67
N VAL A 98 -10.90 -9.05 11.96
CA VAL A 98 -10.24 -7.83 12.46
C VAL A 98 -11.02 -6.64 11.90
N ASP A 99 -11.94 -6.12 12.70
CA ASP A 99 -12.61 -4.85 12.41
C ASP A 99 -11.62 -3.68 12.56
N THR A 100 -11.81 -2.65 11.77
CA THR A 100 -10.85 -1.56 11.66
C THR A 100 -11.53 -0.21 11.69
N GLU A 101 -10.78 0.81 12.10
CA GLU A 101 -11.29 2.18 12.23
C GLU A 101 -11.87 2.71 10.90
N TRP A 102 -11.24 2.34 9.77
CA TRP A 102 -11.67 2.78 8.44
C TRP A 102 -12.06 1.59 7.57
N ARG A 103 -13.22 1.70 6.93
CA ARG A 103 -13.73 0.72 5.97
C ARG A 103 -13.01 0.91 4.63
N SER A 104 -11.78 0.38 4.57
CA SER A 104 -10.94 0.45 3.37
C SER A 104 -11.48 -0.39 2.21
N ASP A 105 -12.24 -1.43 2.51
CA ASP A 105 -12.98 -2.24 1.55
C ASP A 105 -13.97 -1.41 0.74
N TRP A 106 -14.71 -0.49 1.36
CA TRP A 106 -15.64 0.40 0.67
C TRP A 106 -14.92 1.38 -0.26
N LYS A 107 -13.77 1.91 0.19
CA LYS A 107 -12.96 2.78 -0.67
C LYS A 107 -12.40 1.99 -1.86
N TRP A 108 -11.89 0.78 -1.61
CA TRP A 108 -11.38 -0.08 -2.67
C TRP A 108 -12.46 -0.44 -3.70
N ALA A 109 -13.67 -0.81 -3.24
CA ALA A 109 -14.80 -1.13 -4.11
C ALA A 109 -15.19 0.02 -5.07
N ARG A 110 -14.95 1.29 -4.67
CA ARG A 110 -15.18 2.45 -5.54
C ARG A 110 -14.06 2.68 -6.53
N VAL A 111 -12.83 2.35 -6.19
CA VAL A 111 -11.64 2.63 -7.00
C VAL A 111 -11.34 1.49 -7.97
N ALA A 112 -11.39 0.26 -7.50
CA ALA A 112 -10.98 -0.93 -8.25
C ALA A 112 -11.64 -1.11 -9.63
N PRO A 113 -12.96 -0.83 -9.83
CA PRO A 113 -13.59 -0.98 -11.14
C PRO A 113 -13.02 -0.08 -12.24
N HIS A 114 -12.26 0.93 -11.87
CA HIS A 114 -11.68 1.90 -12.79
C HIS A 114 -10.20 1.67 -13.09
N LEU A 115 -9.62 0.60 -12.54
CA LEU A 115 -8.21 0.29 -12.62
C LEU A 115 -7.98 -1.01 -13.40
N ASP A 116 -6.89 -1.04 -14.16
CA ASP A 116 -6.30 -2.28 -14.68
C ASP A 116 -4.89 -2.42 -14.11
N LEU A 117 -4.75 -3.25 -13.09
CA LEU A 117 -3.48 -3.48 -12.40
C LEU A 117 -2.73 -4.70 -12.92
N ARG A 118 -3.27 -5.46 -13.87
CA ARG A 118 -2.66 -6.69 -14.37
C ARG A 118 -1.26 -6.44 -14.92
N GLY A 119 -0.29 -7.16 -14.35
CA GLY A 119 1.12 -7.06 -14.73
C GLY A 119 1.78 -5.72 -14.41
N ARG A 120 1.19 -4.88 -13.55
CA ARG A 120 1.75 -3.59 -13.18
C ARG A 120 2.60 -3.67 -11.92
N ARG A 121 3.72 -2.95 -11.93
CA ARG A 121 4.52 -2.65 -10.73
C ARG A 121 3.89 -1.45 -10.04
N VAL A 122 3.52 -1.62 -8.79
CA VAL A 122 2.73 -0.63 -8.04
C VAL A 122 3.52 -0.10 -6.86
N LEU A 123 3.48 1.23 -6.65
CA LEU A 123 3.90 1.90 -5.42
C LEU A 123 2.66 2.39 -4.67
N ASP A 124 2.51 2.03 -3.39
CA ASP A 124 1.46 2.54 -2.50
C ASP A 124 2.06 3.47 -1.45
N VAL A 125 1.89 4.79 -1.64
CA VAL A 125 2.43 5.82 -0.75
C VAL A 125 1.46 6.11 0.38
N GLY A 126 1.91 5.96 1.63
CA GLY A 126 1.07 5.98 2.82
C GLY A 126 0.21 4.72 2.90
N CYS A 127 0.84 3.56 2.62
CA CYS A 127 0.16 2.28 2.53
C CYS A 127 -0.53 1.87 3.85
N GLY A 128 -0.13 2.45 4.99
CA GLY A 128 -0.59 2.02 6.30
C GLY A 128 -0.20 0.56 6.55
N ASN A 129 -1.12 -0.24 7.05
CA ASN A 129 -0.89 -1.66 7.29
C ASN A 129 -0.94 -2.57 6.04
N GLY A 130 -0.92 -1.97 4.85
CA GLY A 130 -0.85 -2.71 3.59
C GLY A 130 -2.16 -3.31 3.08
N TYR A 131 -3.32 -2.96 3.65
CA TYR A 131 -4.60 -3.51 3.19
C TYR A 131 -4.78 -3.40 1.67
N TYR A 132 -4.50 -2.23 1.09
CA TYR A 132 -4.65 -2.03 -0.35
C TYR A 132 -3.59 -2.79 -1.17
N GLN A 133 -2.39 -2.98 -0.64
CA GLN A 133 -1.35 -3.75 -1.32
C GLN A 133 -1.82 -5.17 -1.64
N TRP A 134 -2.46 -5.84 -0.67
CA TRP A 134 -3.02 -7.17 -0.84
C TRP A 134 -4.16 -7.17 -1.87
N ARG A 135 -5.02 -6.14 -1.84
CA ARG A 135 -6.12 -5.99 -2.81
C ARG A 135 -5.59 -5.72 -4.22
N MET A 136 -4.49 -4.97 -4.37
CA MET A 136 -3.82 -4.72 -5.64
C MET A 136 -3.23 -6.01 -6.22
N LEU A 137 -2.62 -6.86 -5.39
CA LEU A 137 -2.17 -8.20 -5.83
C LEU A 137 -3.35 -9.06 -6.26
N GLY A 138 -4.44 -9.08 -5.50
CA GLY A 138 -5.68 -9.78 -5.89
C GLY A 138 -6.24 -9.30 -7.21
N ALA A 139 -6.05 -8.02 -7.57
CA ALA A 139 -6.43 -7.43 -8.85
C ALA A 139 -5.41 -7.67 -9.97
N GLY A 140 -4.36 -8.46 -9.72
CA GLY A 140 -3.38 -8.90 -10.72
C GLY A 140 -2.13 -8.05 -10.86
N ALA A 141 -1.83 -7.17 -9.90
CA ALA A 141 -0.56 -6.45 -9.89
C ALA A 141 0.62 -7.44 -9.93
N GLU A 142 1.65 -7.12 -10.70
CA GLU A 142 2.87 -7.92 -10.78
C GLU A 142 3.65 -7.88 -9.46
N SER A 143 3.69 -6.70 -8.87
CA SER A 143 4.33 -6.47 -7.57
C SER A 143 3.83 -5.19 -6.95
N VAL A 144 3.83 -5.14 -5.61
CA VAL A 144 3.41 -3.94 -4.86
C VAL A 144 4.44 -3.62 -3.80
N ILE A 145 5.00 -2.43 -3.86
CA ILE A 145 5.83 -1.87 -2.80
C ILE A 145 5.01 -0.79 -2.10
N GLY A 146 4.79 -0.94 -0.80
CA GLY A 146 4.17 0.08 0.04
C GLY A 146 5.21 0.80 0.87
N ILE A 147 5.05 2.10 1.03
CA ILE A 147 5.87 2.90 1.93
C ILE A 147 4.99 3.60 2.97
N ASP A 148 5.36 3.48 4.23
CA ASP A 148 4.76 4.21 5.35
C ASP A 148 5.74 4.22 6.52
N PRO A 149 6.12 5.36 7.10
CA PRO A 149 7.13 5.42 8.16
C PRO A 149 6.65 4.87 9.52
N ASN A 150 5.40 4.45 9.63
CA ASN A 150 4.83 3.99 10.89
C ASN A 150 5.19 2.53 11.19
N TRP A 151 5.93 2.30 12.27
CA TRP A 151 6.40 0.98 12.67
C TRP A 151 5.29 0.00 13.07
N LEU A 152 4.20 0.46 13.66
CA LEU A 152 3.06 -0.41 13.96
C LEU A 152 2.45 -0.96 12.66
N PHE A 153 2.29 -0.10 11.65
CA PHE A 153 1.75 -0.52 10.35
C PHE A 153 2.67 -1.52 9.65
N PHE A 154 3.99 -1.30 9.75
CA PHE A 154 4.97 -2.28 9.30
C PHE A 154 4.78 -3.64 9.98
N CYS A 155 4.66 -3.68 11.31
CA CYS A 155 4.42 -4.92 12.05
C CYS A 155 3.08 -5.57 11.69
N GLN A 156 2.03 -4.79 11.50
CA GLN A 156 0.73 -5.29 11.05
C GLN A 156 0.83 -5.93 9.64
N PHE A 157 1.59 -5.32 8.74
CA PHE A 157 1.85 -5.91 7.42
C PHE A 157 2.63 -7.24 7.55
N GLN A 158 3.66 -7.29 8.41
CA GLN A 158 4.44 -8.51 8.65
C GLN A 158 3.58 -9.65 9.20
N ALA A 159 2.56 -9.35 10.02
CA ALA A 159 1.60 -10.35 10.49
C ALA A 159 0.85 -11.04 9.35
N MET A 160 0.48 -10.28 8.31
CA MET A 160 -0.18 -10.81 7.10
C MET A 160 0.82 -11.54 6.19
N GLN A 161 1.98 -10.93 5.97
CA GLN A 161 3.03 -11.47 5.10
C GLN A 161 3.54 -12.82 5.58
N ARG A 162 3.57 -13.06 6.88
CA ARG A 162 3.93 -14.37 7.47
C ARG A 162 3.16 -15.54 6.86
N TYR A 163 1.89 -15.30 6.49
CA TYR A 163 0.99 -16.31 5.88
C TYR A 163 0.96 -16.24 4.35
N LEU A 164 1.64 -15.27 3.75
CA LEU A 164 1.69 -15.02 2.32
C LEU A 164 3.14 -14.75 1.86
N PRO A 165 4.13 -15.61 2.23
CA PRO A 165 5.56 -15.32 2.03
C PRO A 165 5.96 -15.20 0.58
N ASP A 166 5.27 -15.90 -0.33
CA ASP A 166 5.62 -15.97 -1.75
C ASP A 166 4.98 -14.85 -2.59
N LEU A 167 4.10 -14.05 -1.97
CA LEU A 167 3.45 -12.97 -2.69
C LEU A 167 4.37 -11.75 -2.83
N PRO A 168 4.43 -11.13 -4.02
CA PRO A 168 5.33 -10.02 -4.32
C PRO A 168 4.81 -8.69 -3.76
N ALA A 169 4.67 -8.62 -2.44
CA ALA A 169 4.32 -7.42 -1.68
C ALA A 169 5.38 -7.13 -0.63
N TRP A 170 5.77 -5.87 -0.51
CA TRP A 170 6.72 -5.41 0.50
C TRP A 170 6.25 -4.11 1.13
N HIS A 171 6.37 -4.01 2.42
CA HIS A 171 6.16 -2.78 3.17
C HIS A 171 7.52 -2.26 3.65
N LEU A 172 7.85 -1.03 3.27
CA LEU A 172 9.10 -0.38 3.68
C LEU A 172 8.76 0.76 4.65
N PRO A 173 9.43 0.85 5.82
CA PRO A 173 9.18 1.90 6.80
C PRO A 173 9.83 3.23 6.38
N LEU A 174 9.48 3.69 5.17
CA LEU A 174 10.02 4.89 4.53
C LEU A 174 8.93 5.92 4.26
N ALA A 175 9.30 7.20 4.34
CA ALA A 175 8.50 8.30 3.83
C ALA A 175 8.80 8.54 2.34
N LEU A 176 7.89 9.22 1.62
CA LEU A 176 8.08 9.53 0.20
C LEU A 176 9.35 10.35 -0.06
N GLU A 177 9.69 11.25 0.86
CA GLU A 177 10.86 12.11 0.80
C GLU A 177 12.19 11.37 0.96
N GLU A 178 12.14 10.10 1.35
CA GLU A 178 13.31 9.24 1.52
C GLU A 178 13.57 8.36 0.29
N LEU A 179 12.68 8.42 -0.70
CA LEU A 179 12.91 7.75 -1.99
C LEU A 179 13.90 8.55 -2.86
N PRO A 180 14.65 7.88 -3.74
CA PRO A 180 15.49 8.57 -4.71
C PRO A 180 14.67 9.50 -5.62
N GLU A 181 15.26 10.64 -5.99
CA GLU A 181 14.70 11.51 -7.01
C GLU A 181 14.64 10.78 -8.36
N LYS A 182 13.56 11.05 -9.14
CA LYS A 182 13.38 10.49 -10.49
C LYS A 182 13.50 8.96 -10.53
N LEU A 183 12.80 8.31 -9.60
CA LEU A 183 12.81 6.86 -9.47
C LEU A 183 12.30 6.16 -10.75
N GLU A 184 11.29 6.74 -11.41
CA GLU A 184 10.76 6.37 -12.75
C GLU A 184 10.59 4.86 -12.97
N GLY A 185 10.18 4.12 -11.92
CA GLY A 185 10.18 2.66 -11.92
C GLY A 185 8.80 2.00 -11.81
N PHE A 186 7.74 2.75 -11.50
CA PHE A 186 6.42 2.22 -11.25
C PHE A 186 5.43 2.54 -12.36
N ASP A 187 4.63 1.54 -12.73
CA ASP A 187 3.58 1.69 -13.75
C ASP A 187 2.34 2.38 -13.16
N THR A 188 2.09 2.19 -11.87
CA THR A 188 1.02 2.84 -11.12
C THR A 188 1.51 3.26 -9.74
N VAL A 189 1.21 4.50 -9.36
CA VAL A 189 1.48 5.02 -8.00
C VAL A 189 0.17 5.37 -7.34
N PHE A 190 -0.04 4.87 -6.12
CA PHE A 190 -1.19 5.20 -5.29
C PHE A 190 -0.78 6.18 -4.19
N SER A 191 -1.66 7.14 -3.90
CA SER A 191 -1.57 7.99 -2.71
C SER A 191 -2.98 8.23 -2.17
N MET A 192 -3.44 7.28 -1.32
CA MET A 192 -4.81 7.26 -0.82
C MET A 192 -4.89 7.68 0.64
N GLY A 193 -5.13 8.99 0.87
CA GLY A 193 -5.29 9.53 2.22
C GLY A 193 -4.04 10.22 2.79
N VAL A 194 -3.10 10.66 1.94
CA VAL A 194 -1.85 11.32 2.34
C VAL A 194 -1.84 12.82 2.03
N LEU A 195 -2.45 13.22 0.92
CA LEU A 195 -2.32 14.57 0.36
C LEU A 195 -2.69 15.68 1.36
N TYR A 196 -3.71 15.46 2.19
CA TYR A 196 -4.18 16.44 3.17
C TYR A 196 -3.26 16.60 4.41
N HIS A 197 -2.29 15.69 4.57
CA HIS A 197 -1.25 15.80 5.60
C HIS A 197 -0.01 16.58 5.11
N ARG A 198 0.03 16.94 3.83
CA ARG A 198 1.20 17.58 3.22
C ARG A 198 1.12 19.09 3.28
N ARG A 199 2.24 19.75 3.64
CA ARG A 199 2.35 21.23 3.66
C ARG A 199 2.24 21.81 2.26
N SER A 200 2.85 21.14 1.28
CA SER A 200 2.80 21.48 -0.14
C SER A 200 2.19 20.33 -0.92
N PRO A 201 0.90 20.39 -1.27
CA PRO A 201 0.28 19.37 -2.13
C PRO A 201 0.95 19.26 -3.51
N ILE A 202 1.45 20.39 -4.05
CA ILE A 202 2.10 20.42 -5.36
C ILE A 202 3.42 19.65 -5.34
N ASP A 203 4.26 19.88 -4.33
CA ASP A 203 5.54 19.16 -4.20
C ASP A 203 5.29 17.66 -4.02
N HIS A 204 4.25 17.29 -3.25
CA HIS A 204 3.85 15.91 -3.11
C HIS A 204 3.44 15.27 -4.46
N LEU A 205 2.66 15.97 -5.27
CA LEU A 205 2.28 15.48 -6.60
C LEU A 205 3.49 15.35 -7.54
N LEU A 206 4.45 16.27 -7.47
CA LEU A 206 5.68 16.19 -8.24
C LEU A 206 6.52 14.98 -7.81
N ALA A 207 6.69 14.75 -6.51
CA ALA A 207 7.41 13.59 -6.00
C ALA A 207 6.73 12.26 -6.38
N LEU A 208 5.40 12.18 -6.35
CA LEU A 208 4.66 10.99 -6.84
C LEU A 208 4.87 10.78 -8.35
N LYS A 209 4.87 11.86 -9.13
CA LYS A 209 5.15 11.79 -10.57
C LYS A 209 6.55 11.27 -10.85
N ASP A 210 7.54 11.68 -10.06
CA ASP A 210 8.94 11.26 -10.22
C ASP A 210 9.14 9.74 -9.93
N CYS A 211 8.18 9.10 -9.28
CA CYS A 211 8.18 7.64 -9.11
C CYS A 211 7.66 6.88 -10.34
N LEU A 212 6.91 7.54 -11.24
CA LEU A 212 6.22 6.91 -12.37
C LEU A 212 7.12 6.75 -13.58
N VAL A 213 7.01 5.62 -14.24
CA VAL A 213 7.52 5.46 -15.60
C VAL A 213 6.80 6.40 -16.56
N LYS A 214 7.41 6.68 -17.72
CA LYS A 214 6.74 7.44 -18.77
C LYS A 214 5.45 6.72 -19.20
N GLY A 215 4.33 7.43 -19.12
CA GLY A 215 3.00 6.86 -19.40
C GLY A 215 2.35 6.12 -18.22
N GLY A 216 2.99 6.13 -17.06
CA GLY A 216 2.44 5.57 -15.82
C GLY A 216 1.23 6.35 -15.29
N GLU A 217 0.50 5.76 -14.35
CA GLU A 217 -0.77 6.26 -13.82
C GLU A 217 -0.66 6.60 -12.34
N LEU A 218 -1.16 7.78 -11.94
CA LEU A 218 -1.29 8.19 -10.55
C LEU A 218 -2.73 8.06 -10.08
N VAL A 219 -2.94 7.33 -8.99
CA VAL A 219 -4.24 7.17 -8.33
C VAL A 219 -4.25 7.94 -7.03
N LEU A 220 -5.06 8.99 -6.98
CA LEU A 220 -5.24 9.81 -5.79
C LEU A 220 -6.63 9.59 -5.21
N ALA A 221 -6.71 9.31 -3.92
CA ALA A 221 -7.97 9.33 -3.20
C ALA A 221 -7.93 10.41 -2.11
N ARG A 222 -8.91 11.29 -2.14
CA ARG A 222 -9.16 12.30 -1.12
C ARG A 222 -9.75 11.62 0.11
N ALA A 223 -9.38 12.05 1.33
CA ALA A 223 -10.16 11.72 2.50
C ALA A 223 -11.52 12.42 2.35
N ASP A 224 -12.59 11.67 2.54
CA ASP A 224 -13.91 12.24 2.69
C ASP A 224 -13.90 13.10 3.97
N LEU A 225 -13.83 14.41 3.83
CA LEU A 225 -14.22 15.30 4.90
C LEU A 225 -15.74 15.12 5.04
N ALA A 226 -16.14 14.23 5.93
CA ALA A 226 -17.51 14.04 6.34
C ALA A 226 -17.96 15.25 7.16
N PHE A 227 -18.09 16.41 6.52
CA PHE A 227 -18.90 17.51 6.97
C PHE A 227 -20.10 17.64 6.01
N GLY A 228 -21.14 16.87 6.30
CA GLY A 228 -22.54 17.24 6.18
C GLY A 228 -23.04 17.81 4.86
N LEU A 229 -22.57 17.38 3.67
CA LEU A 229 -23.28 17.56 2.41
C LEU A 229 -22.87 16.43 1.46
N GLY A 230 -23.84 15.58 1.09
CA GLY A 230 -23.65 14.35 0.34
C GLY A 230 -23.11 14.57 -1.07
N SER A 231 -21.83 14.45 -1.22
CA SER A 231 -21.20 14.12 -2.50
C SER A 231 -19.81 13.54 -2.22
N HIS A 232 -19.70 12.24 -2.27
CA HIS A 232 -18.43 11.51 -2.17
C HIS A 232 -17.74 11.55 -3.54
N GLY A 233 -16.83 12.50 -3.76
CA GLY A 233 -16.00 12.55 -4.95
C GLY A 233 -14.70 11.78 -4.76
N VAL A 234 -14.49 10.69 -5.49
CA VAL A 234 -13.16 10.11 -5.69
C VAL A 234 -12.55 10.85 -6.88
N LEU A 235 -11.53 11.68 -6.63
CA LEU A 235 -10.69 12.21 -7.69
C LEU A 235 -9.67 11.10 -8.04
N SER A 236 -9.95 10.35 -9.10
CA SER A 236 -8.92 9.57 -9.77
C SER A 236 -8.33 10.47 -10.86
N CYS A 237 -7.13 10.98 -10.64
CA CYS A 237 -6.39 11.71 -11.63
C CYS A 237 -5.40 10.76 -12.28
N ALA A 238 -5.71 10.28 -13.49
CA ALA A 238 -4.74 9.60 -14.31
C ALA A 238 -3.84 10.65 -14.97
N LEU A 239 -2.71 10.95 -14.34
CA LEU A 239 -1.65 11.72 -14.95
C LEU A 239 -0.87 10.79 -15.90
N ARG A 240 -1.26 10.74 -17.17
CA ARG A 240 -0.43 10.08 -18.19
C ARG A 240 0.81 10.96 -18.44
N ALA A 241 1.94 10.57 -17.88
CA ALA A 241 3.22 11.16 -18.21
C ALA A 241 3.55 10.77 -19.68
N GLY A 242 3.44 11.71 -20.61
CA GLY A 242 3.91 11.49 -21.99
C GLY A 242 2.94 11.72 -23.13
N ALA A 243 1.78 12.33 -22.93
CA ALA A 243 1.06 12.92 -24.05
C ALA A 243 1.94 14.04 -24.65
N PRO A 244 2.12 14.13 -25.98
CA PRO A 244 2.90 15.19 -26.60
C PRO A 244 2.28 16.53 -26.22
N CYS A 245 3.02 17.31 -25.44
CA CYS A 245 2.63 18.67 -25.10
C CYS A 245 2.62 19.48 -26.40
N CYS A 246 1.46 19.87 -26.85
CA CYS A 246 1.31 20.78 -27.98
C CYS A 246 2.07 22.07 -27.68
N SER A 247 3.08 22.36 -28.51
CA SER A 247 3.76 23.62 -28.73
C SER A 247 4.21 24.45 -27.52
N ALA A 248 5.43 24.95 -27.63
CA ALA A 248 6.25 25.68 -26.65
C ALA A 248 5.70 27.01 -26.11
N GLN A 249 4.39 27.25 -26.12
CA GLN A 249 3.78 28.51 -25.69
C GLN A 249 2.70 28.41 -24.60
N ASN A 250 2.30 27.22 -24.15
CA ASN A 250 1.32 27.10 -23.08
C ASN A 250 1.92 26.37 -21.88
N ARG A 251 2.14 27.09 -20.77
CA ARG A 251 2.73 26.60 -19.52
C ARG A 251 1.77 25.74 -18.66
N TYR A 252 0.65 25.30 -19.21
CA TYR A 252 -0.31 24.45 -18.52
C TYR A 252 -0.46 23.14 -19.27
N CYS A 253 0.11 22.07 -18.70
CA CYS A 253 -0.16 20.71 -19.16
C CYS A 253 -1.63 20.39 -18.84
N THR A 254 -2.49 20.22 -19.85
CA THR A 254 -3.83 19.69 -19.67
C THR A 254 -3.73 18.19 -19.39
N CYS A 255 -3.67 17.83 -18.12
CA CYS A 255 -3.88 16.46 -17.70
C CYS A 255 -5.38 16.15 -17.83
N GLU A 256 -5.76 15.06 -18.50
CA GLU A 256 -7.12 14.56 -18.41
C GLU A 256 -7.38 14.11 -16.97
N VAL A 257 -8.12 14.91 -16.22
CA VAL A 257 -8.64 14.56 -14.91
C VAL A 257 -9.96 13.86 -15.13
N LYS A 258 -10.00 12.55 -14.94
CA LYS A 258 -11.28 11.83 -14.89
C LYS A 258 -11.82 11.96 -13.47
N GLU A 259 -12.79 12.86 -13.30
CA GLU A 259 -13.60 12.91 -12.09
C GLU A 259 -14.64 11.78 -12.12
N PHE A 260 -14.55 10.86 -11.18
CA PHE A 260 -15.62 9.88 -10.96
C PHE A 260 -16.52 10.40 -9.85
N LEU A 261 -17.59 11.06 -10.25
CA LEU A 261 -18.69 11.40 -9.33
C LEU A 261 -19.52 10.13 -9.11
N CYS A 262 -19.44 9.55 -7.94
CA CYS A 262 -20.38 8.53 -7.52
C CYS A 262 -21.67 9.24 -7.08
N SER A 263 -22.71 9.21 -7.90
CA SER A 263 -24.06 9.60 -7.47
C SER A 263 -24.52 8.56 -6.43
N ALA A 264 -24.84 9.03 -5.23
CA ALA A 264 -25.54 8.22 -4.25
C ALA A 264 -26.93 7.86 -4.81
N ALA A 265 -27.22 6.56 -4.92
CA ALA A 265 -28.54 6.01 -4.97
C ALA A 265 -28.88 5.46 -3.59
#